data_bbd92769e338fa1dc6e726a7afa52102
#
_entry.id   bbd92769e338fa1dc6e726a7afa52102
#
_cell.length_a   1.000
_cell.length_b   1.000
_cell.length_c   1.000
_cell.angle_alpha   90.00
_cell.angle_beta   90.00
_cell.angle_gamma   90.00
#
_symmetry.space_group_name_H-M   'P 1'
#
loop_
_entity.id
_entity.type
_entity.pdbx_description
1 polymer ?
#
loop_
_entity_poly.entity_id
_entity_poly.type
_entity_poly.pdbx_seq_one_letter_code
_entity_poly.pdbx_strand_id
1 'polypeptide(L)'
;MVRRPQSAVEMTAAAAEAPASVPTLRRSGRAHQKREMFGLGAWSAYLAVLEEPLTLREALDGENAADWEKAWESELNSLRKNGTWRIESIPEGRKVVGCRWLFQRKQDGRFKVRLVAKGFSQQPGVDFHETFAPVAKFTTLRVLLALVAENDWELHSMDVKTAFLNGELEEEVFMQCPEGLDEVPGPGYACRLIKAIYGLRQSPRVWYHKIHTFFAQHDFYRSTQDYSLYINYERRILALVYVDDLVLAAAGREAIGWIKAKLTKSFEMTDLGELSTFLGLEVKRVRGQRLITLSQHQYIERILHRHGMQDSRPSLTPLDPNSRLQPCRTIPNNEKESKEVDLELYQSAVGSLMYAMLGSRPDLAYAVGTVSQFNHAPGAEHWIAVKRIFRYLVGTKRMSLQYGTKTQNGTGGYSDADWGSGHDRKSIGGFVFLLNGGAISWASKKQTSIALSTTEAEYMGMTQAAKEILWLRVLLDEIGALRLVAPISTLNADNQGAIALARNPEYHARTKHIDIQYHFIRNLVTTNQIHLELCPSTDMIADIMTKALPRVSHVKHREAMGLTSGYGPLREGAC
;
A
#
# COMPACT_ATOMS: atom_id res chain seq x y z
N MET A 1 -10.00 -7.30 31.76
CA MET A 1 -10.53 -8.49 31.07
C MET A 1 -10.94 -8.06 29.67
N VAL A 2 -10.20 -8.44 28.64
CA VAL A 2 -10.56 -8.19 27.25
C VAL A 2 -11.58 -9.27 26.87
N ARG A 3 -12.84 -8.88 26.67
CA ARG A 3 -13.89 -9.82 26.19
C ARG A 3 -13.63 -10.14 24.72
N ARG A 4 -13.77 -11.42 24.34
CA ARG A 4 -13.86 -11.85 22.92
C ARG A 4 -14.99 -11.09 22.22
N PRO A 5 -14.84 -10.70 20.96
CA PRO A 5 -15.95 -10.15 20.18
C PRO A 5 -17.09 -11.17 20.11
N GLN A 6 -18.32 -10.74 20.36
CA GLN A 6 -19.52 -11.61 20.40
C GLN A 6 -19.96 -12.15 19.03
N SER A 7 -19.22 -11.90 17.95
CA SER A 7 -19.61 -12.30 16.58
C SER A 7 -18.92 -13.57 16.05
N ALA A 8 -18.22 -14.34 16.88
CA ALA A 8 -17.75 -15.67 16.47
C ALA A 8 -18.86 -16.70 16.67
N VAL A 9 -19.83 -16.73 15.76
CA VAL A 9 -20.81 -17.82 15.65
C VAL A 9 -20.07 -19.05 15.13
N GLU A 10 -20.07 -20.12 15.91
CA GLU A 10 -19.61 -21.44 15.50
C GLU A 10 -20.38 -21.91 14.25
N MET A 11 -19.70 -21.97 13.12
CA MET A 11 -20.22 -22.74 11.97
C MET A 11 -19.70 -24.17 12.07
N THR A 12 -20.53 -25.02 12.62
CA THR A 12 -20.40 -26.48 12.50
C THR A 12 -20.52 -26.91 11.05
N ALA A 13 -19.59 -27.76 10.62
CA ALA A 13 -19.58 -28.36 9.31
C ALA A 13 -20.80 -29.26 9.12
N ALA A 14 -21.75 -28.84 8.30
CA ALA A 14 -22.77 -29.69 7.71
C ALA A 14 -22.40 -29.92 6.25
N ALA A 15 -22.23 -31.19 5.88
CA ALA A 15 -22.04 -31.62 4.51
C ALA A 15 -23.27 -31.25 3.69
N ALA A 16 -23.12 -30.44 2.64
CA ALA A 16 -24.18 -30.11 1.71
C ALA A 16 -23.91 -30.79 0.36
N GLU A 17 -24.94 -31.54 -0.05
CA GLU A 17 -25.08 -32.19 -1.35
C GLU A 17 -24.97 -31.20 -2.52
N ALA A 18 -24.43 -31.66 -3.65
CA ALA A 18 -24.24 -30.89 -4.86
C ALA A 18 -25.58 -30.50 -5.52
N PRO A 19 -25.78 -29.23 -5.91
CA PRO A 19 -26.90 -28.86 -6.76
C PRO A 19 -26.57 -28.98 -8.25
N ALA A 20 -27.55 -29.42 -9.01
CA ALA A 20 -27.58 -29.65 -10.44
C ALA A 20 -27.40 -28.36 -11.27
N SER A 21 -26.77 -28.54 -12.46
CA SER A 21 -26.78 -27.71 -13.69
C SER A 21 -26.76 -26.20 -13.55
N VAL A 22 -25.55 -25.65 -13.85
CA VAL A 22 -25.28 -24.22 -14.08
C VAL A 22 -25.78 -23.81 -15.49
N PRO A 23 -26.54 -22.69 -15.66
CA PRO A 23 -26.89 -22.18 -16.97
C PRO A 23 -25.66 -21.54 -17.65
N THR A 24 -25.45 -21.87 -18.91
CA THR A 24 -24.41 -21.31 -19.78
C THR A 24 -24.61 -19.80 -20.00
N LEU A 25 -23.79 -18.98 -19.40
CA LEU A 25 -23.71 -17.55 -19.66
C LEU A 25 -23.12 -17.27 -21.06
N ARG A 26 -23.85 -16.54 -21.90
CA ARG A 26 -23.40 -16.05 -23.21
C ARG A 26 -22.14 -15.17 -23.03
N ARG A 27 -21.03 -15.62 -23.61
CA ARG A 27 -19.77 -14.83 -23.71
C ARG A 27 -20.01 -13.63 -24.62
N SER A 28 -19.88 -12.41 -24.08
CA SER A 28 -19.74 -11.21 -24.90
C SER A 28 -18.32 -11.14 -25.47
N GLY A 29 -18.20 -10.96 -26.78
CA GLY A 29 -16.90 -10.92 -27.50
C GLY A 29 -16.12 -9.61 -27.34
N ARG A 30 -15.95 -9.11 -26.11
CA ARG A 30 -15.02 -8.02 -25.82
C ARG A 30 -13.67 -8.60 -25.43
N ALA A 31 -12.63 -8.28 -26.21
CA ALA A 31 -11.26 -8.59 -25.88
C ALA A 31 -10.93 -8.11 -24.47
N HIS A 32 -10.64 -9.03 -23.57
CA HIS A 32 -10.11 -8.71 -22.25
C HIS A 32 -8.68 -8.18 -22.41
N GLN A 33 -8.50 -6.86 -22.37
CA GLN A 33 -7.20 -6.29 -22.01
C GLN A 33 -6.84 -6.78 -20.61
N LYS A 34 -5.72 -7.49 -20.52
CA LYS A 34 -5.14 -7.92 -19.25
C LYS A 34 -4.97 -6.70 -18.35
N ARG A 35 -5.74 -6.62 -17.27
CA ARG A 35 -5.43 -5.71 -16.17
C ARG A 35 -4.16 -6.23 -15.51
N GLU A 36 -3.03 -5.63 -15.82
CA GLU A 36 -1.81 -5.81 -15.05
C GLU A 36 -2.09 -5.33 -13.61
N MET A 37 -1.84 -6.22 -12.64
CA MET A 37 -1.99 -5.89 -11.23
C MET A 37 -0.95 -4.83 -10.85
N PHE A 38 -1.42 -3.63 -10.54
CA PHE A 38 -0.64 -2.52 -10.00
C PHE A 38 -0.07 -2.89 -8.61
N GLY A 39 1.06 -3.54 -8.56
CA GLY A 39 1.73 -3.90 -7.31
C GLY A 39 3.16 -4.38 -7.52
N LEU A 40 3.38 -5.18 -8.54
CA LEU A 40 4.70 -5.74 -8.84
C LEU A 40 5.49 -4.89 -9.86
N GLY A 41 4.81 -4.12 -10.72
CA GLY A 41 5.46 -3.26 -11.72
C GLY A 41 6.22 -2.08 -11.11
N ALA A 42 5.76 -1.51 -9.99
CA ALA A 42 6.46 -0.44 -9.30
C ALA A 42 7.81 -0.88 -8.69
N TRP A 43 7.94 -2.16 -8.35
CA TRP A 43 9.19 -2.75 -7.85
C TRP A 43 10.21 -3.02 -8.97
N SER A 44 9.76 -3.42 -10.15
CA SER A 44 10.67 -3.63 -11.30
C SER A 44 11.22 -2.32 -11.86
N ALA A 45 10.43 -1.25 -11.89
CA ALA A 45 10.94 0.09 -12.23
C ALA A 45 11.92 0.65 -11.17
N TYR A 46 11.83 0.20 -9.92
CA TYR A 46 12.75 0.57 -8.84
C TYR A 46 14.16 -0.01 -9.05
N LEU A 47 14.28 -1.15 -9.74
CA LEU A 47 15.55 -1.86 -9.96
C LEU A 47 16.32 -1.37 -11.19
N ALA A 48 15.76 -0.54 -12.04
CA ALA A 48 16.30 -0.22 -13.37
C ALA A 48 17.30 0.94 -13.45
N VAL A 49 17.86 1.46 -12.35
CA VAL A 49 18.70 2.67 -12.39
C VAL A 49 20.00 2.55 -11.58
N LEU A 50 20.50 1.36 -11.33
CA LEU A 50 21.88 1.19 -10.83
C LEU A 50 22.68 0.46 -11.90
N GLU A 51 23.93 0.79 -12.07
CA GLU A 51 24.96 0.07 -12.85
C GLU A 51 25.23 -1.31 -12.23
N GLU A 52 24.17 -2.11 -12.05
CA GLU A 52 24.24 -3.44 -11.46
C GLU A 52 24.40 -4.46 -12.59
N PRO A 53 25.24 -5.49 -12.42
CA PRO A 53 25.45 -6.50 -13.44
C PRO A 53 24.14 -7.21 -13.78
N LEU A 54 23.95 -7.50 -15.07
CA LEU A 54 22.74 -8.19 -15.57
C LEU A 54 22.92 -9.70 -15.61
N THR A 55 24.17 -10.19 -15.67
CA THR A 55 24.54 -11.60 -15.75
C THR A 55 25.58 -11.96 -14.69
N LEU A 56 25.68 -13.25 -14.36
CA LEU A 56 26.72 -13.75 -13.45
C LEU A 56 28.13 -13.44 -13.97
N ARG A 57 28.32 -13.59 -15.27
CA ARG A 57 29.60 -13.29 -15.91
C ARG A 57 30.00 -11.82 -15.74
N GLU A 58 29.11 -10.89 -16.03
CA GLU A 58 29.37 -9.45 -15.82
C GLU A 58 29.70 -9.13 -14.35
N ALA A 59 29.04 -9.81 -13.39
CA ALA A 59 29.30 -9.64 -11.97
C ALA A 59 30.70 -10.11 -11.59
N LEU A 60 31.14 -11.26 -12.14
CA LEU A 60 32.44 -11.86 -11.82
C LEU A 60 33.61 -11.27 -12.60
N ASP A 61 33.34 -10.60 -13.74
CA ASP A 61 34.36 -9.92 -14.55
C ASP A 61 34.51 -8.42 -14.19
N GLY A 62 33.66 -7.86 -13.31
CA GLY A 62 33.57 -6.44 -12.98
C GLY A 62 34.47 -5.98 -11.81
N GLU A 63 34.48 -4.67 -11.55
CA GLU A 63 35.29 -4.04 -10.48
C GLU A 63 35.01 -4.61 -9.06
N ASN A 64 33.80 -5.10 -8.80
CA ASN A 64 33.38 -5.62 -7.49
C ASN A 64 33.23 -7.16 -7.52
N ALA A 65 34.00 -7.85 -8.37
CA ALA A 65 33.88 -9.30 -8.61
C ALA A 65 33.87 -10.13 -7.31
N ALA A 66 34.84 -9.90 -6.43
CA ALA A 66 34.97 -10.66 -5.17
C ALA A 66 33.76 -10.47 -4.22
N ASP A 67 33.15 -9.28 -4.18
CA ASP A 67 31.98 -9.02 -3.37
C ASP A 67 30.71 -9.67 -3.96
N TRP A 68 30.58 -9.64 -5.29
CA TRP A 68 29.51 -10.32 -6.00
C TRP A 68 29.63 -11.83 -5.90
N GLU A 69 30.83 -12.41 -6.05
CA GLU A 69 31.09 -13.83 -5.89
C GLU A 69 30.67 -14.33 -4.50
N LYS A 70 31.12 -13.64 -3.45
CA LYS A 70 30.74 -13.96 -2.07
C LYS A 70 29.22 -13.89 -1.85
N ALA A 71 28.56 -12.90 -2.42
CA ALA A 71 27.10 -12.76 -2.31
C ALA A 71 26.36 -13.85 -3.09
N TRP A 72 26.85 -14.22 -4.28
CA TRP A 72 26.33 -15.30 -5.11
C TRP A 72 26.49 -16.66 -4.44
N GLU A 73 27.70 -16.97 -3.94
CA GLU A 73 27.95 -18.22 -3.20
C GLU A 73 27.07 -18.33 -1.96
N SER A 74 26.87 -17.23 -1.23
CA SER A 74 25.99 -17.19 -0.06
C SER A 74 24.56 -17.57 -0.42
N GLU A 75 24.02 -17.04 -1.53
CA GLU A 75 22.67 -17.39 -2.00
C GLU A 75 22.60 -18.84 -2.49
N LEU A 76 23.58 -19.30 -3.28
CA LEU A 76 23.62 -20.67 -3.78
C LEU A 76 23.70 -21.69 -2.63
N ASN A 77 24.54 -21.44 -1.63
CA ASN A 77 24.65 -22.26 -0.43
C ASN A 77 23.34 -22.26 0.39
N SER A 78 22.63 -21.13 0.47
CA SER A 78 21.31 -21.05 1.10
C SER A 78 20.28 -21.91 0.37
N LEU A 79 20.26 -21.87 -0.96
CA LEU A 79 19.38 -22.69 -1.80
C LEU A 79 19.68 -24.19 -1.63
N ARG A 80 20.95 -24.58 -1.62
CA ARG A 80 21.40 -25.97 -1.39
C ARG A 80 21.03 -26.45 0.03
N LYS A 81 21.36 -25.68 1.05
CA LYS A 81 21.03 -25.98 2.47
C LYS A 81 19.53 -26.22 2.67
N ASN A 82 18.69 -25.46 1.98
CA ASN A 82 17.24 -25.62 2.04
C ASN A 82 16.69 -26.77 1.21
N GLY A 83 17.50 -27.48 0.41
CA GLY A 83 17.01 -28.54 -0.48
C GLY A 83 15.99 -28.02 -1.49
N THR A 84 16.28 -26.87 -2.11
CA THR A 84 15.32 -26.11 -2.92
C THR A 84 14.86 -26.86 -4.16
N TRP A 85 15.72 -27.69 -4.75
CA TRP A 85 15.44 -28.48 -5.96
C TRP A 85 16.15 -29.83 -5.95
N ARG A 86 15.73 -30.70 -6.89
CA ARG A 86 16.45 -31.87 -7.34
C ARG A 86 16.72 -31.73 -8.83
N ILE A 87 17.88 -32.22 -9.31
CA ILE A 87 18.17 -32.26 -10.75
C ILE A 87 17.58 -33.55 -11.29
N GLU A 88 16.62 -33.43 -12.18
CA GLU A 88 15.88 -34.54 -12.77
C GLU A 88 15.77 -34.36 -14.29
N SER A 89 15.56 -35.47 -15.01
CA SER A 89 15.27 -35.44 -16.45
C SER A 89 13.91 -34.77 -16.68
N ILE A 90 13.84 -33.95 -17.72
CA ILE A 90 12.59 -33.21 -18.06
C ILE A 90 11.59 -34.22 -18.63
N PRO A 91 10.40 -34.40 -18.03
CA PRO A 91 9.35 -35.24 -18.56
C PRO A 91 8.87 -34.76 -19.94
N GLU A 92 8.45 -35.70 -20.80
CA GLU A 92 7.93 -35.35 -22.13
C GLU A 92 6.72 -34.38 -22.03
N GLY A 93 6.73 -33.33 -22.84
CA GLY A 93 5.69 -32.32 -22.89
C GLY A 93 5.73 -31.28 -21.75
N ARG A 94 6.64 -31.41 -20.76
CA ARG A 94 6.80 -30.42 -19.70
C ARG A 94 7.58 -29.20 -20.16
N LYS A 95 7.04 -28.01 -19.82
CA LYS A 95 7.72 -26.74 -20.09
C LYS A 95 8.61 -26.36 -18.91
N VAL A 96 9.84 -25.96 -19.23
CA VAL A 96 10.81 -25.51 -18.25
C VAL A 96 10.69 -24.00 -18.05
N VAL A 97 10.53 -23.57 -16.80
CA VAL A 97 10.50 -22.16 -16.41
C VAL A 97 11.93 -21.63 -16.40
N GLY A 98 12.19 -20.55 -17.11
CA GLY A 98 13.51 -19.91 -17.07
C GLY A 98 13.82 -19.28 -15.72
N CYS A 99 15.09 -19.01 -15.46
CA CYS A 99 15.54 -18.26 -14.27
C CYS A 99 16.57 -17.20 -14.64
N ARG A 100 16.93 -16.38 -13.68
CA ARG A 100 18.05 -15.44 -13.75
C ARG A 100 18.58 -15.11 -12.36
N TRP A 101 19.84 -14.74 -12.28
CA TRP A 101 20.39 -14.08 -11.12
C TRP A 101 19.99 -12.60 -11.12
N LEU A 102 19.65 -12.06 -9.94
CA LEU A 102 19.37 -10.66 -9.71
C LEU A 102 20.42 -10.13 -8.73
N PHE A 103 21.20 -9.17 -9.20
CA PHE A 103 22.25 -8.51 -8.44
C PHE A 103 21.71 -7.20 -7.88
N GLN A 104 22.00 -6.88 -6.63
CA GLN A 104 21.55 -5.67 -5.99
C GLN A 104 22.54 -5.19 -4.94
N ARG A 105 22.99 -3.94 -5.05
CA ARG A 105 23.74 -3.27 -3.99
C ARG A 105 22.77 -2.57 -3.05
N LYS A 106 22.77 -2.96 -1.76
CA LYS A 106 21.94 -2.32 -0.74
C LYS A 106 22.44 -0.92 -0.40
N GLN A 107 21.59 -0.09 0.21
CA GLN A 107 21.95 1.29 0.62
C GLN A 107 23.10 1.35 1.63
N ASP A 108 23.26 0.32 2.44
CA ASP A 108 24.35 0.15 3.39
C ASP A 108 25.66 -0.36 2.73
N GLY A 109 25.69 -0.43 1.41
CA GLY A 109 26.83 -0.89 0.61
C GLY A 109 26.95 -2.39 0.44
N ARG A 110 26.13 -3.22 1.12
CA ARG A 110 26.16 -4.68 1.01
C ARG A 110 25.70 -5.16 -0.36
N PHE A 111 26.40 -6.15 -0.88
CA PHE A 111 26.03 -6.84 -2.10
C PHE A 111 25.03 -7.96 -1.78
N LYS A 112 23.99 -8.09 -2.59
CA LYS A 112 22.98 -9.15 -2.45
C LYS A 112 22.63 -9.73 -3.81
N VAL A 113 22.67 -11.06 -3.90
CA VAL A 113 22.27 -11.81 -5.08
C VAL A 113 21.04 -12.64 -4.76
N ARG A 114 20.14 -12.81 -5.71
CA ARG A 114 18.95 -13.67 -5.59
C ARG A 114 18.75 -14.47 -6.88
N LEU A 115 18.39 -15.74 -6.75
CA LEU A 115 17.90 -16.52 -7.87
C LEU A 115 16.39 -16.25 -8.05
N VAL A 116 15.99 -15.84 -9.26
CA VAL A 116 14.60 -15.47 -9.56
C VAL A 116 14.08 -16.28 -10.75
N ALA A 117 12.99 -17.03 -10.54
CA ALA A 117 12.29 -17.71 -11.63
C ALA A 117 11.53 -16.71 -12.52
N LYS A 118 11.46 -16.99 -13.82
CA LYS A 118 10.68 -16.21 -14.79
C LYS A 118 9.21 -16.65 -14.78
N GLY A 119 8.52 -16.44 -13.65
CA GLY A 119 7.15 -16.93 -13.42
C GLY A 119 6.09 -16.38 -14.38
N PHE A 120 6.42 -15.35 -15.17
CA PHE A 120 5.54 -14.90 -16.26
C PHE A 120 5.35 -15.96 -17.35
N SER A 121 6.26 -16.93 -17.45
CA SER A 121 6.19 -18.05 -18.40
C SER A 121 5.39 -19.26 -17.87
N GLN A 122 5.01 -19.27 -16.60
CA GLN A 122 4.21 -20.34 -15.98
C GLN A 122 2.80 -20.40 -16.57
N GLN A 123 2.28 -21.63 -16.71
CA GLN A 123 0.96 -21.92 -17.24
C GLN A 123 -0.06 -22.16 -16.12
N PRO A 124 -1.18 -21.38 -16.08
CA PRO A 124 -2.26 -21.64 -15.13
C PRO A 124 -2.85 -23.04 -15.30
N GLY A 125 -3.13 -23.71 -14.18
CA GLY A 125 -3.69 -25.08 -14.17
C GLY A 125 -2.68 -26.20 -14.40
N VAL A 126 -1.40 -25.86 -14.68
CA VAL A 126 -0.30 -26.81 -14.86
C VAL A 126 0.82 -26.53 -13.85
N ASP A 127 1.39 -25.32 -13.89
CA ASP A 127 2.50 -24.91 -13.03
C ASP A 127 2.05 -24.25 -11.73
N PHE A 128 0.82 -23.76 -11.69
CA PHE A 128 0.18 -23.18 -10.51
C PHE A 128 -1.34 -23.16 -10.65
N HIS A 129 -2.06 -23.17 -9.52
CA HIS A 129 -3.52 -23.04 -9.47
C HIS A 129 -3.94 -21.69 -8.91
N GLU A 130 -3.62 -21.41 -7.67
CA GLU A 130 -3.94 -20.18 -7.00
C GLU A 130 -2.69 -19.39 -6.60
N THR A 131 -2.79 -18.06 -6.64
CA THR A 131 -1.66 -17.16 -6.38
C THR A 131 -1.96 -16.08 -5.36
N PHE A 132 -3.20 -16.03 -4.85
CA PHE A 132 -3.58 -14.97 -3.91
C PHE A 132 -2.75 -15.07 -2.61
N ALA A 133 -2.07 -13.98 -2.28
CA ALA A 133 -1.43 -13.76 -1.00
C ALA A 133 -1.79 -12.33 -0.53
N PRO A 134 -2.20 -12.15 0.72
CA PRO A 134 -2.50 -10.82 1.24
C PRO A 134 -1.22 -9.99 1.39
N VAL A 135 -1.40 -8.68 1.28
CA VAL A 135 -0.35 -7.69 1.52
C VAL A 135 -0.88 -6.70 2.55
N ALA A 136 -0.08 -6.41 3.56
CA ALA A 136 -0.44 -5.48 4.63
C ALA A 136 -0.80 -4.10 4.07
N LYS A 137 -1.91 -3.55 4.56
CA LYS A 137 -2.36 -2.20 4.17
C LYS A 137 -1.60 -1.14 4.96
N PHE A 138 -1.22 -0.04 4.31
CA PHE A 138 -0.64 1.11 5.00
C PHE A 138 -1.56 1.69 6.08
N THR A 139 -2.88 1.63 5.85
CA THR A 139 -3.87 2.05 6.86
C THR A 139 -3.75 1.22 8.14
N THR A 140 -3.61 -0.11 8.03
CA THR A 140 -3.41 -1.01 9.17
C THR A 140 -2.13 -0.65 9.95
N LEU A 141 -1.02 -0.40 9.24
CA LEU A 141 0.23 0.05 9.85
C LEU A 141 0.03 1.36 10.62
N ARG A 142 -0.62 2.36 10.00
CA ARG A 142 -0.85 3.67 10.64
C ARG A 142 -1.76 3.57 11.85
N VAL A 143 -2.81 2.76 11.80
CA VAL A 143 -3.66 2.46 12.96
C VAL A 143 -2.83 1.84 14.08
N LEU A 144 -1.98 0.85 13.76
CA LEU A 144 -1.09 0.21 14.73
C LEU A 144 -0.13 1.23 15.36
N LEU A 145 0.51 2.09 14.57
CA LEU A 145 1.42 3.14 15.09
C LEU A 145 0.69 4.13 16.00
N ALA A 146 -0.53 4.56 15.63
CA ALA A 146 -1.35 5.45 16.45
C ALA A 146 -1.71 4.82 17.81
N LEU A 147 -2.06 3.52 17.83
CA LEU A 147 -2.36 2.79 19.05
C LEU A 147 -1.12 2.56 19.93
N VAL A 148 0.01 2.24 19.31
CA VAL A 148 1.30 2.08 20.01
C VAL A 148 1.70 3.39 20.67
N ALA A 149 1.56 4.54 19.99
CA ALA A 149 1.86 5.84 20.55
C ALA A 149 0.95 6.17 21.75
N GLU A 150 -0.36 5.91 21.62
CA GLU A 150 -1.34 6.20 22.65
C GLU A 150 -1.15 5.36 23.93
N ASN A 151 -0.87 4.06 23.76
CA ASN A 151 -0.80 3.11 24.87
C ASN A 151 0.63 2.88 25.37
N ASP A 152 1.64 3.49 24.73
CA ASP A 152 3.07 3.26 24.96
C ASP A 152 3.49 1.78 24.89
N TRP A 153 2.93 1.04 23.92
CA TRP A 153 3.25 -0.37 23.71
C TRP A 153 4.67 -0.54 23.13
N GLU A 154 5.25 -1.72 23.33
CA GLU A 154 6.48 -2.12 22.64
C GLU A 154 6.20 -2.27 21.15
N LEU A 155 7.16 -1.86 20.30
CA LEU A 155 7.06 -1.89 18.84
C LEU A 155 8.39 -2.34 18.27
N HIS A 156 8.42 -3.54 17.70
CA HIS A 156 9.64 -4.17 17.19
C HIS A 156 9.46 -4.66 15.77
N SER A 157 10.57 -4.91 15.08
CA SER A 157 10.58 -5.53 13.76
C SER A 157 11.48 -6.75 13.72
N MET A 158 11.10 -7.70 12.85
CA MET A 158 11.88 -8.89 12.52
C MET A 158 11.85 -9.12 11.00
N ASP A 159 12.93 -9.69 10.47
CA ASP A 159 13.09 -10.04 9.06
C ASP A 159 13.27 -11.55 8.93
N VAL A 160 12.50 -12.19 8.03
CA VAL A 160 12.60 -13.63 7.76
C VAL A 160 13.64 -13.84 6.68
N LYS A 161 14.70 -14.56 7.01
CA LYS A 161 15.66 -14.95 5.98
C LYS A 161 15.03 -15.96 5.03
N THR A 162 15.15 -15.69 3.73
CA THR A 162 14.67 -16.60 2.67
C THR A 162 13.22 -17.07 2.86
N ALA A 163 12.30 -16.14 3.11
CA ALA A 163 10.89 -16.42 3.44
C ALA A 163 10.26 -17.49 2.53
N PHE A 164 10.42 -17.38 1.21
CA PHE A 164 9.83 -18.32 0.26
C PHE A 164 10.38 -19.72 0.38
N LEU A 165 11.67 -19.90 0.72
CA LEU A 165 12.30 -21.21 0.88
C LEU A 165 11.76 -22.01 2.07
N ASN A 166 10.98 -21.38 2.96
CA ASN A 166 10.28 -22.09 4.03
C ASN A 166 9.02 -22.83 3.55
N GLY A 167 8.55 -22.53 2.34
CA GLY A 167 7.34 -23.11 1.77
C GLY A 167 7.65 -24.23 0.77
N GLU A 168 6.96 -25.36 0.90
CA GLU A 168 7.03 -26.48 -0.03
C GLU A 168 6.04 -26.30 -1.18
N LEU A 169 6.45 -26.65 -2.41
CA LEU A 169 5.58 -26.61 -3.58
C LEU A 169 4.78 -27.91 -3.66
N GLU A 170 3.47 -27.78 -3.87
CA GLU A 170 2.58 -28.92 -4.14
C GLU A 170 2.60 -29.27 -5.63
N GLU A 171 2.82 -28.27 -6.49
CA GLU A 171 2.85 -28.44 -7.93
C GLU A 171 4.24 -28.85 -8.42
N GLU A 172 4.26 -29.64 -9.47
CA GLU A 172 5.49 -30.08 -10.12
C GLU A 172 6.00 -29.00 -11.09
N VAL A 173 7.01 -28.22 -10.66
CA VAL A 173 7.60 -27.13 -11.43
C VAL A 173 9.04 -27.48 -11.80
N PHE A 174 9.34 -27.51 -13.11
CA PHE A 174 10.68 -27.62 -13.63
C PHE A 174 11.25 -26.26 -14.01
N MET A 175 12.40 -25.93 -13.44
CA MET A 175 13.12 -24.69 -13.70
C MET A 175 14.45 -24.98 -14.40
N GLN A 176 14.82 -24.10 -15.32
CA GLN A 176 16.16 -24.14 -15.94
C GLN A 176 17.24 -24.16 -14.85
N CYS A 177 18.27 -24.99 -15.02
CA CYS A 177 19.42 -24.98 -14.13
C CYS A 177 20.08 -23.59 -14.18
N PRO A 178 20.30 -22.93 -13.03
CA PRO A 178 20.90 -21.61 -13.01
C PRO A 178 22.36 -21.63 -13.49
N GLU A 179 22.82 -20.54 -14.07
CA GLU A 179 24.21 -20.33 -14.44
C GLU A 179 25.12 -20.49 -13.21
N GLY A 180 26.25 -21.18 -13.36
CA GLY A 180 27.19 -21.49 -12.28
C GLY A 180 26.83 -22.70 -11.41
N LEU A 181 25.87 -23.53 -11.84
CA LEU A 181 25.59 -24.82 -11.21
C LEU A 181 26.36 -25.94 -11.93
N ASP A 182 27.41 -26.45 -11.28
CA ASP A 182 28.34 -27.44 -11.89
C ASP A 182 27.79 -28.88 -11.93
N GLU A 183 26.69 -29.16 -11.24
CA GLU A 183 26.16 -30.51 -11.01
C GLU A 183 25.19 -30.99 -12.11
N VAL A 184 25.09 -30.27 -13.23
CA VAL A 184 24.11 -30.60 -14.29
C VAL A 184 24.66 -31.66 -15.22
N PRO A 185 23.99 -32.85 -15.34
CA PRO A 185 24.52 -33.97 -16.16
C PRO A 185 24.56 -33.67 -17.66
N GLY A 186 23.88 -32.65 -18.14
CA GLY A 186 23.86 -32.27 -19.56
C GLY A 186 22.47 -31.81 -20.05
N PRO A 187 22.29 -31.67 -21.36
CA PRO A 187 21.01 -31.33 -21.96
C PRO A 187 19.93 -32.36 -21.61
N GLY A 188 18.70 -31.88 -21.39
CA GLY A 188 17.55 -32.71 -21.00
C GLY A 188 17.31 -32.82 -19.50
N TYR A 189 18.13 -32.15 -18.67
CA TYR A 189 17.93 -32.05 -17.22
C TYR A 189 17.49 -30.67 -16.81
N ALA A 190 16.70 -30.59 -15.74
CA ALA A 190 16.24 -29.36 -15.13
C ALA A 190 16.16 -29.47 -13.59
N CYS A 191 16.09 -28.36 -12.91
CA CYS A 191 15.82 -28.30 -11.48
C CYS A 191 14.31 -28.49 -11.24
N ARG A 192 13.90 -29.67 -10.75
CA ARG A 192 12.56 -29.85 -10.20
C ARG A 192 12.51 -29.14 -8.85
N LEU A 193 11.72 -28.08 -8.76
CA LEU A 193 11.60 -27.29 -7.54
C LEU A 193 10.80 -28.05 -6.47
N ILE A 194 11.37 -28.15 -5.27
CA ILE A 194 10.74 -28.73 -4.09
C ILE A 194 10.18 -27.61 -3.21
N LYS A 195 10.88 -26.47 -3.20
CA LYS A 195 10.48 -25.30 -2.41
C LYS A 195 10.22 -24.08 -3.29
N ALA A 196 9.38 -23.19 -2.79
CA ALA A 196 9.08 -21.95 -3.45
C ALA A 196 10.30 -21.02 -3.49
N ILE A 197 10.52 -20.36 -4.64
CA ILE A 197 11.60 -19.37 -4.83
C ILE A 197 11.04 -18.04 -5.32
N TYR A 198 11.87 -17.00 -5.25
CA TYR A 198 11.52 -15.70 -5.82
C TYR A 198 11.16 -15.81 -7.31
N GLY A 199 10.11 -15.09 -7.70
CA GLY A 199 9.66 -14.99 -9.10
C GLY A 199 8.58 -15.98 -9.51
N LEU A 200 8.34 -17.10 -8.82
CA LEU A 200 7.18 -17.95 -9.07
C LEU A 200 5.88 -17.26 -8.66
N ARG A 201 4.80 -17.50 -9.39
CA ARG A 201 3.50 -16.88 -9.13
C ARG A 201 2.89 -17.30 -7.79
N GLN A 202 3.07 -18.56 -7.37
CA GLN A 202 2.54 -19.12 -6.13
C GLN A 202 3.42 -18.91 -4.91
N SER A 203 4.70 -18.50 -5.03
CA SER A 203 5.61 -18.37 -3.89
C SER A 203 5.06 -17.49 -2.76
N PRO A 204 4.43 -16.31 -3.03
CA PRO A 204 3.83 -15.51 -1.97
C PRO A 204 2.71 -16.24 -1.23
N ARG A 205 1.88 -17.04 -1.93
CA ARG A 205 0.80 -17.82 -1.34
C ARG A 205 1.31 -18.95 -0.46
N VAL A 206 2.31 -19.70 -0.94
CA VAL A 206 2.92 -20.81 -0.19
C VAL A 206 3.52 -20.30 1.12
N TRP A 207 4.27 -19.22 1.06
CA TRP A 207 4.81 -18.56 2.27
C TRP A 207 3.70 -18.06 3.20
N TYR A 208 2.68 -17.40 2.65
CA TYR A 208 1.55 -16.92 3.43
C TYR A 208 0.87 -18.06 4.21
N HIS A 209 0.65 -19.22 3.60
CA HIS A 209 0.09 -20.37 4.29
C HIS A 209 1.00 -20.86 5.41
N LYS A 210 2.31 -20.87 5.21
CA LYS A 210 3.29 -21.31 6.22
C LYS A 210 3.25 -20.41 7.45
N ILE A 211 3.33 -19.08 7.25
CA ILE A 211 3.31 -18.13 8.36
C ILE A 211 1.93 -18.05 9.03
N HIS A 212 0.85 -18.20 8.27
CA HIS A 212 -0.50 -18.28 8.83
C HIS A 212 -0.67 -19.50 9.75
N THR A 213 -0.21 -20.67 9.33
CA THR A 213 -0.23 -21.90 10.15
C THR A 213 0.56 -21.70 11.45
N PHE A 214 1.73 -21.06 11.37
CA PHE A 214 2.53 -20.74 12.56
C PHE A 214 1.73 -19.87 13.54
N PHE A 215 1.11 -18.77 13.07
CA PHE A 215 0.34 -17.90 13.95
C PHE A 215 -0.88 -18.61 14.55
N ALA A 216 -1.59 -19.42 13.75
CA ALA A 216 -2.74 -20.20 14.24
C ALA A 216 -2.35 -21.21 15.33
N GLN A 217 -1.18 -21.86 15.23
CA GLN A 217 -0.64 -22.78 16.24
C GLN A 217 -0.22 -22.10 17.55
N HIS A 218 -0.11 -20.76 17.55
CA HIS A 218 0.30 -19.96 18.72
C HIS A 218 -0.83 -19.03 19.21
N ASP A 219 -2.11 -19.42 18.97
CA ASP A 219 -3.32 -18.73 19.44
C ASP A 219 -3.47 -17.30 18.91
N PHE A 220 -2.98 -17.04 17.68
CA PHE A 220 -3.28 -15.81 16.98
C PHE A 220 -4.49 -15.96 16.07
N TYR A 221 -5.36 -14.98 16.12
CA TYR A 221 -6.51 -14.82 15.23
C TYR A 221 -6.09 -13.90 14.08
N ARG A 222 -6.42 -14.32 12.86
CA ARG A 222 -6.21 -13.48 11.68
C ARG A 222 -7.35 -12.49 11.55
N SER A 223 -7.05 -11.20 11.35
CA SER A 223 -8.06 -10.18 11.05
C SER A 223 -8.84 -10.51 9.78
N THR A 224 -10.14 -10.21 9.79
CA THR A 224 -11.01 -10.34 8.61
C THR A 224 -10.88 -9.13 7.68
N GLN A 225 -10.37 -8.01 8.19
CA GLN A 225 -10.23 -6.75 7.46
C GLN A 225 -8.87 -6.61 6.75
N ASP A 226 -7.83 -7.19 7.33
CA ASP A 226 -6.50 -7.27 6.75
C ASP A 226 -5.88 -8.64 7.08
N TYR A 227 -5.84 -9.53 6.12
CA TYR A 227 -5.34 -10.90 6.28
C TYR A 227 -3.85 -10.99 6.62
N SER A 228 -3.14 -9.87 6.59
CA SER A 228 -1.76 -9.76 7.04
C SER A 228 -1.62 -9.40 8.50
N LEU A 229 -2.71 -9.07 9.20
CA LEU A 229 -2.73 -8.75 10.62
C LEU A 229 -3.16 -9.96 11.45
N TYR A 230 -2.37 -10.29 12.45
CA TYR A 230 -2.61 -11.36 13.42
C TYR A 230 -2.68 -10.81 14.84
N ILE A 231 -3.62 -11.31 15.65
CA ILE A 231 -3.97 -10.78 16.96
C ILE A 231 -3.93 -11.91 17.98
N ASN A 232 -3.12 -11.79 19.03
CA ASN A 232 -3.20 -12.65 20.19
C ASN A 232 -3.82 -11.85 21.34
N TYR A 233 -5.06 -12.17 21.69
CA TYR A 233 -5.84 -11.43 22.69
C TYR A 233 -5.32 -11.64 24.10
N GLU A 234 -4.91 -12.86 24.42
CA GLU A 234 -4.44 -13.23 25.76
C GLU A 234 -3.18 -12.46 26.13
N ARG A 235 -2.21 -12.42 25.21
CA ARG A 235 -0.91 -11.74 25.42
C ARG A 235 -0.91 -10.30 24.93
N ARG A 236 -2.00 -9.83 24.34
CA ARG A 236 -2.16 -8.48 23.76
C ARG A 236 -1.04 -8.16 22.77
N ILE A 237 -0.86 -9.06 21.78
CA ILE A 237 0.15 -8.92 20.72
C ILE A 237 -0.58 -8.70 19.39
N LEU A 238 -0.10 -7.72 18.62
CA LEU A 238 -0.46 -7.51 17.21
C LEU A 238 0.78 -7.81 16.37
N ALA A 239 0.63 -8.64 15.34
CA ALA A 239 1.68 -8.95 14.38
C ALA A 239 1.20 -8.61 12.98
N LEU A 240 1.88 -7.68 12.31
CA LEU A 240 1.61 -7.29 10.92
C LEU A 240 2.71 -7.86 10.03
N VAL A 241 2.32 -8.67 9.04
CA VAL A 241 3.24 -9.40 8.16
C VAL A 241 3.22 -8.77 6.77
N TYR A 242 4.38 -8.48 6.22
CA TYR A 242 4.56 -8.07 4.83
C TYR A 242 5.68 -8.90 4.19
N VAL A 243 5.33 -10.04 3.64
CA VAL A 243 6.24 -11.05 3.07
C VAL A 243 7.30 -11.49 4.09
N ASP A 244 8.53 -10.98 3.98
CA ASP A 244 9.68 -11.25 4.87
C ASP A 244 9.76 -10.31 6.09
N ASP A 245 9.11 -9.14 6.01
CA ASP A 245 9.10 -8.14 7.08
C ASP A 245 7.95 -8.36 8.06
N LEU A 246 8.23 -8.36 9.36
CA LEU A 246 7.24 -8.42 10.44
C LEU A 246 7.33 -7.21 11.34
N VAL A 247 6.18 -6.61 11.66
CA VAL A 247 6.04 -5.61 12.71
C VAL A 247 5.28 -6.25 13.88
N LEU A 248 5.86 -6.19 15.08
CA LEU A 248 5.30 -6.74 16.30
C LEU A 248 5.02 -5.60 17.29
N ALA A 249 3.79 -5.49 17.74
CA ALA A 249 3.40 -4.56 18.79
C ALA A 249 2.76 -5.32 19.96
N ALA A 250 3.15 -4.99 21.19
CA ALA A 250 2.60 -5.63 22.38
C ALA A 250 2.59 -4.68 23.58
N ALA A 251 1.74 -4.98 24.56
CA ALA A 251 1.58 -4.17 25.77
C ALA A 251 2.83 -4.18 26.69
N GLY A 252 3.76 -5.12 26.51
CA GLY A 252 4.96 -5.22 27.35
C GLY A 252 6.08 -6.03 26.71
N ARG A 253 7.29 -5.85 27.23
CA ARG A 253 8.52 -6.50 26.74
C ARG A 253 8.50 -8.02 26.81
N GLU A 254 7.87 -8.58 27.84
CA GLU A 254 7.75 -10.03 28.01
C GLU A 254 6.97 -10.65 26.82
N ALA A 255 5.86 -10.04 26.42
CA ALA A 255 5.05 -10.50 25.29
C ALA A 255 5.82 -10.43 23.96
N ILE A 256 6.59 -9.35 23.73
CA ILE A 256 7.50 -9.22 22.57
C ILE A 256 8.58 -10.31 22.61
N GLY A 257 9.21 -10.53 23.75
CA GLY A 257 10.24 -11.58 23.92
C GLY A 257 9.69 -12.98 23.62
N TRP A 258 8.49 -13.28 24.11
CA TRP A 258 7.82 -14.55 23.88
C TRP A 258 7.57 -14.82 22.38
N ILE A 259 6.97 -13.88 21.65
CA ILE A 259 6.69 -14.09 20.21
C ILE A 259 7.98 -14.15 19.39
N LYS A 260 8.98 -13.32 19.66
CA LYS A 260 10.29 -13.39 19.00
C LYS A 260 10.96 -14.75 19.19
N ALA A 261 10.95 -15.30 20.40
CA ALA A 261 11.49 -16.63 20.69
C ALA A 261 10.77 -17.74 19.90
N LYS A 262 9.44 -17.66 19.79
CA LYS A 262 8.64 -18.62 19.02
C LYS A 262 8.96 -18.53 17.52
N LEU A 263 9.01 -17.33 16.96
CA LEU A 263 9.36 -17.08 15.57
C LEU A 263 10.77 -17.58 15.24
N THR A 264 11.77 -17.23 16.06
CA THR A 264 13.17 -17.65 15.86
C THR A 264 13.36 -19.17 15.96
N LYS A 265 12.53 -19.85 16.77
CA LYS A 265 12.55 -21.32 16.85
C LYS A 265 12.00 -21.98 15.57
N SER A 266 11.05 -21.35 14.89
CA SER A 266 10.34 -21.92 13.73
C SER A 266 10.93 -21.49 12.39
N PHE A 267 11.55 -20.31 12.34
CA PHE A 267 12.10 -19.72 11.12
C PHE A 267 13.50 -19.14 11.38
N GLU A 268 14.34 -19.12 10.35
CA GLU A 268 15.60 -18.38 10.43
C GLU A 268 15.30 -16.89 10.31
N MET A 269 15.46 -16.14 11.41
CA MET A 269 15.05 -14.75 11.51
C MET A 269 16.19 -13.83 11.97
N THR A 270 16.09 -12.57 11.54
CA THR A 270 16.90 -11.48 12.10
C THR A 270 16.01 -10.60 12.97
N ASP A 271 16.38 -10.46 14.25
CA ASP A 271 15.77 -9.48 15.15
C ASP A 271 16.35 -8.10 14.86
N LEU A 272 15.53 -7.18 14.38
CA LEU A 272 15.93 -5.80 14.05
C LEU A 272 15.74 -4.84 15.24
N GLY A 273 15.24 -5.34 16.37
CA GLY A 273 15.01 -4.53 17.56
C GLY A 273 13.76 -3.63 17.45
N GLU A 274 13.82 -2.44 18.05
CA GLU A 274 12.75 -1.46 17.97
C GLU A 274 12.55 -1.00 16.51
N LEU A 275 11.29 -0.87 16.08
CA LEU A 275 10.96 -0.51 14.71
C LEU A 275 11.50 0.87 14.35
N SER A 276 12.40 0.93 13.39
CA SER A 276 12.97 2.17 12.85
C SER A 276 12.64 2.39 11.38
N THR A 277 12.43 1.30 10.65
CA THR A 277 12.06 1.36 9.23
C THR A 277 11.11 0.21 8.87
N PHE A 278 10.14 0.46 8.01
CA PHE A 278 9.25 -0.56 7.47
C PHE A 278 8.81 -0.16 6.06
N LEU A 279 9.06 -1.00 5.09
CA LEU A 279 8.71 -0.76 3.67
C LEU A 279 9.21 0.60 3.14
N GLY A 280 10.41 1.03 3.54
CA GLY A 280 10.95 2.32 3.14
C GLY A 280 10.31 3.54 3.83
N LEU A 281 9.46 3.31 4.81
CA LEU A 281 8.96 4.32 5.75
C LEU A 281 9.88 4.36 6.97
N GLU A 282 10.28 5.56 7.37
CA GLU A 282 11.08 5.79 8.57
C GLU A 282 10.16 6.03 9.76
N VAL A 283 10.35 5.28 10.82
CA VAL A 283 9.60 5.38 12.08
C VAL A 283 10.54 5.89 13.17
N LYS A 284 10.20 7.02 13.79
CA LYS A 284 10.92 7.54 14.95
C LYS A 284 9.97 7.65 16.13
N ARG A 285 10.44 7.26 17.30
CA ARG A 285 9.66 7.26 18.53
C ARG A 285 10.31 8.10 19.61
N VAL A 286 9.50 8.91 20.30
CA VAL A 286 9.89 9.66 21.49
C VAL A 286 8.99 9.22 22.64
N ARG A 287 9.40 8.18 23.40
CA ARG A 287 8.58 7.54 24.45
C ARG A 287 8.09 8.53 25.51
N GLY A 288 8.94 9.41 26.00
CA GLY A 288 8.58 10.42 27.01
C GLY A 288 7.44 11.36 26.59
N GLN A 289 7.23 11.52 25.28
CA GLN A 289 6.15 12.31 24.70
C GLN A 289 4.99 11.45 24.17
N ARG A 290 5.10 10.15 24.20
CA ARG A 290 4.18 9.21 23.53
C ARG A 290 3.97 9.57 22.07
N LEU A 291 5.06 9.98 21.39
CA LEU A 291 5.04 10.46 20.02
C LEU A 291 5.71 9.44 19.10
N ILE A 292 5.04 9.10 18.00
CA ILE A 292 5.61 8.36 16.88
C ILE A 292 5.48 9.21 15.62
N THR A 293 6.57 9.31 14.85
CA THR A 293 6.59 9.99 13.55
C THR A 293 6.86 9.00 12.44
N LEU A 294 6.15 9.16 11.33
CA LEU A 294 6.26 8.35 10.12
C LEU A 294 6.69 9.24 8.96
N SER A 295 7.83 8.98 8.35
CA SER A 295 8.36 9.77 7.24
C SER A 295 8.89 8.92 6.08
N GLN A 296 9.13 9.58 4.95
CA GLN A 296 9.75 9.01 3.76
C GLN A 296 10.91 9.89 3.27
N HIS A 297 11.66 10.49 4.19
CA HIS A 297 12.69 11.46 3.84
C HIS A 297 13.73 10.89 2.87
N GLN A 298 14.33 9.75 3.18
CA GLN A 298 15.32 9.10 2.31
C GLN A 298 14.72 8.69 0.95
N TYR A 299 13.47 8.21 0.95
CA TYR A 299 12.79 7.89 -0.29
C TYR A 299 12.56 9.12 -1.16
N ILE A 300 12.10 10.22 -0.57
CA ILE A 300 11.86 11.49 -1.27
C ILE A 300 13.17 12.03 -1.84
N GLU A 301 14.29 11.99 -1.10
CA GLU A 301 15.59 12.39 -1.62
C GLU A 301 16.00 11.56 -2.83
N ARG A 302 15.82 10.24 -2.79
CA ARG A 302 16.14 9.36 -3.93
C ARG A 302 15.33 9.68 -5.18
N ILE A 303 14.01 9.89 -5.06
CA ILE A 303 13.19 10.22 -6.24
C ILE A 303 13.50 11.62 -6.78
N LEU A 304 13.85 12.57 -5.93
CA LEU A 304 14.34 13.88 -6.36
C LEU A 304 15.63 13.76 -7.18
N HIS A 305 16.59 12.97 -6.71
CA HIS A 305 17.84 12.68 -7.46
C HIS A 305 17.55 11.94 -8.78
N ARG A 306 16.72 10.88 -8.75
CA ARG A 306 16.36 10.09 -9.94
C ARG A 306 15.80 10.95 -11.06
N HIS A 307 14.97 11.93 -10.73
CA HIS A 307 14.32 12.81 -11.70
C HIS A 307 15.05 14.15 -11.91
N GLY A 308 16.28 14.32 -11.37
CA GLY A 308 17.08 15.53 -11.52
C GLY A 308 16.43 16.77 -10.92
N MET A 309 15.66 16.61 -9.82
CA MET A 309 14.87 17.68 -9.22
C MET A 309 15.41 18.16 -7.86
N GLN A 310 16.53 17.60 -7.36
CA GLN A 310 17.07 17.85 -6.02
C GLN A 310 17.42 19.32 -5.77
N ASP A 311 17.93 20.03 -6.80
CA ASP A 311 18.36 21.42 -6.73
C ASP A 311 17.31 22.42 -7.24
N SER A 312 16.09 21.93 -7.46
CA SER A 312 15.00 22.75 -7.99
C SER A 312 14.47 23.73 -6.95
N ARG A 313 14.12 24.94 -7.37
CA ARG A 313 13.49 25.95 -6.49
C ARG A 313 12.20 25.40 -5.90
N PRO A 314 12.02 25.39 -4.56
CA PRO A 314 10.82 24.86 -3.91
C PRO A 314 9.53 25.54 -4.37
N SER A 315 8.44 24.78 -4.40
CA SER A 315 7.07 25.28 -4.57
C SER A 315 6.33 25.23 -3.24
N LEU A 316 5.43 26.19 -3.01
CA LEU A 316 4.69 26.30 -1.74
C LEU A 316 3.45 25.37 -1.67
N THR A 317 2.94 24.93 -2.83
CA THR A 317 1.80 24.02 -2.97
C THR A 317 2.10 22.99 -4.05
N PRO A 318 1.58 21.75 -3.94
CA PRO A 318 1.86 20.68 -4.89
C PRO A 318 1.22 20.91 -6.27
N LEU A 319 0.08 21.63 -6.32
CA LEU A 319 -0.58 22.01 -7.56
C LEU A 319 -1.00 23.49 -7.50
N ASP A 320 -1.10 24.13 -8.66
CA ASP A 320 -1.57 25.51 -8.75
C ASP A 320 -3.10 25.58 -8.62
N PRO A 321 -3.65 26.39 -7.70
CA PRO A 321 -5.10 26.53 -7.56
C PRO A 321 -5.82 26.97 -8.84
N ASN A 322 -5.12 27.68 -9.72
CA ASN A 322 -5.66 28.18 -10.98
C ASN A 322 -5.44 27.23 -12.17
N SER A 323 -4.68 26.14 -11.98
CA SER A 323 -4.38 25.18 -13.03
C SER A 323 -5.58 24.27 -13.29
N ARG A 324 -6.00 24.17 -14.55
CA ARG A 324 -7.00 23.21 -15.01
C ARG A 324 -6.41 22.39 -16.15
N LEU A 325 -5.83 21.25 -15.79
CA LEU A 325 -5.22 20.33 -16.74
C LEU A 325 -6.31 19.72 -17.64
N GLN A 326 -6.06 19.69 -18.95
CA GLN A 326 -6.96 19.15 -19.95
C GLN A 326 -6.29 18.02 -20.72
N PRO A 327 -7.04 17.01 -21.20
CA PRO A 327 -6.48 16.02 -22.11
C PRO A 327 -5.81 16.70 -23.31
N CYS A 328 -4.65 16.20 -23.72
CA CYS A 328 -3.99 16.68 -24.93
C CYS A 328 -4.96 16.54 -26.12
N ARG A 329 -5.31 17.66 -26.75
CA ARG A 329 -5.98 17.62 -28.04
C ARG A 329 -4.93 17.22 -29.07
N THR A 330 -5.03 16.03 -29.62
CA THR A 330 -4.35 15.67 -30.87
C THR A 330 -4.85 16.62 -31.93
N ILE A 331 -4.12 17.70 -32.21
CA ILE A 331 -4.41 18.55 -33.39
C ILE A 331 -3.78 17.82 -34.57
N PRO A 332 -4.58 17.28 -35.51
CA PRO A 332 -4.01 16.72 -36.73
C PRO A 332 -3.32 17.90 -37.45
N ASN A 333 -2.05 17.75 -37.82
CA ASN A 333 -1.26 18.64 -38.68
C ASN A 333 -0.39 19.77 -38.04
N ASN A 334 -0.03 19.74 -36.79
CA ASN A 334 1.06 20.61 -36.33
C ASN A 334 2.15 19.79 -35.62
N GLU A 335 3.04 19.19 -36.40
CA GLU A 335 4.20 18.39 -35.95
C GLU A 335 5.31 19.20 -35.23
N LYS A 336 5.15 20.52 -35.06
CA LYS A 336 6.22 21.40 -34.55
C LYS A 336 6.07 21.87 -33.10
N GLU A 337 4.97 21.62 -32.39
CA GLU A 337 4.76 22.14 -31.04
C GLU A 337 4.65 21.11 -29.90
N SER A 338 4.53 19.83 -30.18
CA SER A 338 4.62 18.82 -29.13
C SER A 338 6.08 18.38 -28.97
N LYS A 339 6.86 19.00 -28.09
CA LYS A 339 7.94 18.26 -27.45
C LYS A 339 7.26 17.08 -26.77
N GLU A 340 7.35 15.94 -27.41
CA GLU A 340 6.79 14.69 -26.94
C GLU A 340 7.32 14.46 -25.54
N VAL A 341 6.43 14.38 -24.55
CA VAL A 341 6.81 14.03 -23.19
C VAL A 341 7.10 12.54 -23.22
N ASP A 342 8.28 12.15 -22.79
CA ASP A 342 8.66 10.75 -22.63
C ASP A 342 7.65 10.06 -21.70
N LEU A 343 6.92 9.10 -22.27
CA LEU A 343 5.84 8.40 -21.59
C LEU A 343 6.34 7.56 -20.40
N GLU A 344 7.47 6.87 -20.57
CA GLU A 344 8.06 6.03 -19.53
C GLU A 344 8.57 6.89 -18.36
N LEU A 345 9.23 8.00 -18.67
CA LEU A 345 9.69 8.96 -17.67
C LEU A 345 8.51 9.57 -16.90
N TYR A 346 7.41 9.92 -17.59
CA TYR A 346 6.21 10.44 -16.95
C TYR A 346 5.58 9.42 -16.01
N GLN A 347 5.37 8.20 -16.49
CA GLN A 347 4.79 7.10 -15.70
C GLN A 347 5.65 6.74 -14.51
N SER A 348 6.98 6.69 -14.68
CA SER A 348 7.95 6.47 -13.61
C SER A 348 7.88 7.57 -12.54
N ALA A 349 7.79 8.84 -12.96
CA ALA A 349 7.67 9.98 -12.06
C ALA A 349 6.37 9.95 -11.26
N VAL A 350 5.23 9.74 -11.94
CA VAL A 350 3.92 9.64 -11.28
C VAL A 350 3.88 8.43 -10.33
N GLY A 351 4.41 7.28 -10.74
CA GLY A 351 4.51 6.09 -9.88
C GLY A 351 5.31 6.34 -8.60
N SER A 352 6.43 7.07 -8.72
CA SER A 352 7.25 7.47 -7.57
C SER A 352 6.48 8.40 -6.62
N LEU A 353 5.74 9.37 -7.15
CA LEU A 353 4.91 10.29 -6.35
C LEU A 353 3.73 9.57 -5.68
N MET A 354 3.13 8.56 -6.35
CA MET A 354 2.06 7.74 -5.78
C MET A 354 2.53 6.99 -4.53
N TYR A 355 3.74 6.44 -4.54
CA TYR A 355 4.27 5.76 -3.36
C TYR A 355 4.50 6.72 -2.19
N ALA A 356 5.01 7.93 -2.43
CA ALA A 356 5.13 8.97 -1.41
C ALA A 356 3.74 9.34 -0.83
N MET A 357 2.77 9.56 -1.71
CA MET A 357 1.38 9.87 -1.35
C MET A 357 0.73 8.80 -0.48
N LEU A 358 0.87 7.53 -0.84
CA LEU A 358 0.24 6.41 -0.11
C LEU A 358 0.91 6.11 1.22
N GLY A 359 2.22 6.34 1.35
CA GLY A 359 2.99 6.03 2.55
C GLY A 359 2.73 7.01 3.69
N SER A 360 3.16 8.26 3.52
CA SER A 360 3.17 9.27 4.59
C SER A 360 2.79 10.69 4.14
N ARG A 361 2.40 10.91 2.88
CA ARG A 361 2.16 12.25 2.31
C ARG A 361 0.72 12.41 1.79
N PRO A 362 -0.29 12.45 2.70
CA PRO A 362 -1.70 12.69 2.32
C PRO A 362 -1.90 14.01 1.58
N ASP A 363 -1.09 15.01 1.85
CA ASP A 363 -1.11 16.34 1.24
C ASP A 363 -0.84 16.35 -0.29
N LEU A 364 -0.37 15.24 -0.84
CA LEU A 364 -0.14 15.05 -2.27
C LEU A 364 -1.34 14.40 -2.99
N ALA A 365 -2.35 13.91 -2.26
CA ALA A 365 -3.35 12.99 -2.80
C ALA A 365 -4.08 13.57 -4.01
N TYR A 366 -4.58 14.80 -3.92
CA TYR A 366 -5.26 15.47 -5.02
C TYR A 366 -4.33 15.73 -6.22
N ALA A 367 -3.14 16.27 -5.96
CA ALA A 367 -2.20 16.64 -7.02
C ALA A 367 -1.73 15.41 -7.82
N VAL A 368 -1.36 14.33 -7.12
CA VAL A 368 -0.94 13.07 -7.75
C VAL A 368 -2.11 12.41 -8.46
N GLY A 369 -3.29 12.37 -7.86
CA GLY A 369 -4.51 11.87 -8.48
C GLY A 369 -4.86 12.62 -9.77
N THR A 370 -4.65 13.94 -9.81
CA THR A 370 -4.90 14.77 -10.99
C THR A 370 -3.93 14.45 -12.13
N VAL A 371 -2.61 14.42 -11.88
CA VAL A 371 -1.62 14.13 -12.94
C VAL A 371 -1.70 12.68 -13.41
N SER A 372 -2.09 11.74 -12.55
CA SER A 372 -2.23 10.32 -12.91
C SER A 372 -3.31 10.06 -13.97
N GLN A 373 -4.30 10.95 -14.13
CA GLN A 373 -5.34 10.84 -15.15
C GLN A 373 -4.77 10.91 -16.57
N PHE A 374 -3.57 11.45 -16.74
CA PHE A 374 -2.92 11.67 -18.04
C PHE A 374 -1.79 10.67 -18.34
N ASN A 375 -1.69 9.57 -17.57
CA ASN A 375 -0.63 8.56 -17.73
C ASN A 375 -0.58 7.89 -19.11
N HIS A 376 -1.67 7.94 -19.90
CA HIS A 376 -1.70 7.33 -21.24
C HIS A 376 -1.25 8.29 -22.34
N ALA A 377 -1.46 9.60 -22.15
CA ALA A 377 -1.16 10.62 -23.15
C ALA A 377 -0.78 11.94 -22.45
N PRO A 378 0.40 12.03 -21.81
CA PRO A 378 0.83 13.23 -21.14
C PRO A 378 1.29 14.31 -22.13
N GLY A 379 0.92 15.56 -21.88
CA GLY A 379 1.44 16.72 -22.60
C GLY A 379 2.40 17.54 -21.73
N ALA A 380 2.98 18.60 -22.32
CA ALA A 380 3.95 19.48 -21.66
C ALA A 380 3.39 20.10 -20.36
N GLU A 381 2.14 20.51 -20.34
CA GLU A 381 1.48 21.07 -19.16
C GLU A 381 1.37 20.03 -18.01
N HIS A 382 1.10 18.76 -18.34
CA HIS A 382 1.05 17.67 -17.37
C HIS A 382 2.43 17.42 -16.74
N TRP A 383 3.48 17.47 -17.58
CA TRP A 383 4.86 17.35 -17.10
C TRP A 383 5.29 18.52 -16.21
N ILE A 384 4.85 19.75 -16.54
CA ILE A 384 5.07 20.94 -15.68
C ILE A 384 4.40 20.74 -14.31
N ALA A 385 3.18 20.20 -14.28
CA ALA A 385 2.46 19.90 -13.04
C ALA A 385 3.18 18.82 -12.22
N VAL A 386 3.67 17.74 -12.83
CA VAL A 386 4.50 16.71 -12.16
C VAL A 386 5.76 17.34 -11.56
N LYS A 387 6.50 18.16 -12.34
CA LYS A 387 7.69 18.87 -11.82
C LYS A 387 7.35 19.82 -10.67
N ARG A 388 6.15 20.43 -10.65
CA ARG A 388 5.70 21.26 -9.52
C ARG A 388 5.52 20.43 -8.24
N ILE A 389 5.00 19.20 -8.32
CA ILE A 389 4.89 18.30 -7.17
C ILE A 389 6.28 17.96 -6.63
N PHE A 390 7.26 17.64 -7.49
CA PHE A 390 8.65 17.44 -7.04
C PHE A 390 9.22 18.69 -6.37
N ARG A 391 9.01 19.87 -6.92
CA ARG A 391 9.45 21.14 -6.30
C ARG A 391 8.80 21.36 -4.92
N TYR A 392 7.54 20.97 -4.75
CA TYR A 392 6.90 20.99 -3.45
C TYR A 392 7.57 20.01 -2.48
N LEU A 393 7.92 18.82 -2.95
CA LEU A 393 8.67 17.83 -2.16
C LEU A 393 10.07 18.33 -1.76
N VAL A 394 10.78 19.09 -2.61
CA VAL A 394 12.07 19.72 -2.24
C VAL A 394 11.93 20.55 -0.97
N GLY A 395 10.88 21.39 -0.90
CA GLY A 395 10.61 22.25 0.26
C GLY A 395 10.03 21.52 1.48
N THR A 396 9.54 20.30 1.32
CA THR A 396 8.80 19.55 2.35
C THR A 396 9.31 18.13 2.61
N LYS A 397 10.52 17.81 2.16
CA LYS A 397 11.09 16.45 2.24
C LYS A 397 11.26 15.91 3.66
N ARG A 398 11.36 16.80 4.66
CA ARG A 398 11.52 16.45 6.08
C ARG A 398 10.21 16.35 6.85
N MET A 399 9.06 16.53 6.18
CA MET A 399 7.77 16.39 6.85
C MET A 399 7.48 14.95 7.21
N SER A 400 6.82 14.78 8.35
CA SER A 400 6.40 13.48 8.88
C SER A 400 4.97 13.53 9.40
N LEU A 401 4.23 12.44 9.24
CA LEU A 401 2.98 12.20 9.97
C LEU A 401 3.31 11.92 11.43
N GLN A 402 2.56 12.51 12.35
CA GLN A 402 2.75 12.38 13.79
C GLN A 402 1.52 11.74 14.43
N TYR A 403 1.76 10.77 15.33
CA TYR A 403 0.75 10.11 16.14
C TYR A 403 1.10 10.26 17.61
N GLY A 404 0.10 10.51 18.47
CA GLY A 404 0.29 10.65 19.91
C GLY A 404 0.31 12.10 20.40
N THR A 405 0.13 13.07 19.54
CA THR A 405 -0.04 14.47 19.93
C THR A 405 -1.47 14.67 20.44
N LYS A 406 -1.62 15.30 21.59
CA LYS A 406 -2.92 15.82 22.07
C LYS A 406 -3.30 17.05 21.25
N THR A 407 -3.54 16.88 19.95
CA THR A 407 -4.03 17.96 19.12
C THR A 407 -5.53 18.15 19.35
N GLN A 408 -6.01 19.38 19.17
CA GLN A 408 -7.44 19.69 19.22
C GLN A 408 -8.24 18.97 18.12
N ASN A 409 -7.56 18.52 17.07
CA ASN A 409 -8.14 17.73 15.98
C ASN A 409 -8.20 16.27 16.43
N GLY A 410 -9.33 15.88 16.98
CA GLY A 410 -9.58 14.57 17.58
C GLY A 410 -9.50 13.41 16.61
N THR A 411 -10.07 12.30 17.01
CA THR A 411 -10.32 11.12 16.17
C THR A 411 -11.64 11.35 15.43
N GLY A 412 -11.67 11.10 14.11
CA GLY A 412 -12.87 11.24 13.28
C GLY A 412 -12.57 11.27 11.80
N GLY A 413 -13.63 11.33 10.98
CA GLY A 413 -13.55 11.39 9.53
C GLY A 413 -14.03 12.72 8.96
N TYR A 414 -13.50 13.10 7.81
CA TYR A 414 -13.92 14.25 7.02
C TYR A 414 -14.14 13.81 5.58
N SER A 415 -15.20 14.31 4.95
CA SER A 415 -15.52 14.02 3.55
C SER A 415 -15.93 15.30 2.82
N ASP A 416 -15.42 15.47 1.60
CA ASP A 416 -15.71 16.56 0.68
C ASP A 416 -15.84 16.06 -0.74
N ALA A 417 -16.51 16.81 -1.61
CA ALA A 417 -16.52 16.54 -3.04
C ALA A 417 -16.53 17.84 -3.86
N ASP A 418 -15.58 17.96 -4.77
CA ASP A 418 -15.54 19.03 -5.75
C ASP A 418 -16.44 18.72 -6.96
N TRP A 419 -17.51 19.51 -7.14
CA TRP A 419 -18.54 19.23 -8.14
C TRP A 419 -18.10 19.60 -9.56
N GLY A 420 -18.07 18.60 -10.45
CA GLY A 420 -17.91 18.79 -11.90
C GLY A 420 -16.61 19.44 -12.33
N SER A 421 -15.56 19.42 -11.52
CA SER A 421 -14.25 20.02 -11.80
C SER A 421 -13.46 19.29 -12.89
N GLY A 422 -13.75 18.02 -13.12
CA GLY A 422 -13.12 17.23 -14.15
C GLY A 422 -13.48 17.68 -15.57
N HIS A 423 -12.56 17.49 -16.52
CA HIS A 423 -12.79 17.76 -17.94
C HIS A 423 -14.00 17.00 -18.52
N ASP A 424 -14.35 15.85 -17.94
CA ASP A 424 -15.48 14.98 -18.27
C ASP A 424 -16.70 15.24 -17.36
N ARG A 425 -16.73 16.37 -16.66
CA ARG A 425 -17.78 16.77 -15.71
C ARG A 425 -17.97 15.85 -14.51
N LYS A 426 -17.06 14.90 -14.30
CA LYS A 426 -17.07 14.06 -13.09
C LYS A 426 -16.46 14.79 -11.92
N SER A 427 -17.08 14.62 -10.78
CA SER A 427 -16.62 15.17 -9.50
C SER A 427 -15.43 14.39 -8.94
N ILE A 428 -14.67 15.03 -8.07
CA ILE A 428 -13.62 14.37 -7.28
C ILE A 428 -14.13 14.31 -5.84
N GLY A 429 -14.31 13.10 -5.31
CA GLY A 429 -14.61 12.88 -3.91
C GLY A 429 -13.34 12.59 -3.12
N GLY A 430 -13.29 13.07 -1.90
CA GLY A 430 -12.18 12.88 -0.98
C GLY A 430 -12.62 12.63 0.45
N PHE A 431 -11.79 11.89 1.18
CA PHE A 431 -11.96 11.73 2.61
C PHE A 431 -10.60 11.65 3.30
N VAL A 432 -10.61 11.96 4.59
CA VAL A 432 -9.47 11.72 5.50
C VAL A 432 -9.99 11.30 6.87
N PHE A 433 -9.36 10.28 7.44
CA PHE A 433 -9.61 9.81 8.81
C PHE A 433 -8.39 10.06 9.67
N LEU A 434 -8.64 10.64 10.83
CA LEU A 434 -7.63 10.97 11.84
C LEU A 434 -7.76 10.04 13.04
N LEU A 435 -6.63 9.62 13.57
CA LEU A 435 -6.53 8.87 14.81
C LEU A 435 -5.32 9.35 15.59
N ASN A 436 -5.53 9.72 16.85
CA ASN A 436 -4.47 10.15 17.74
C ASN A 436 -3.58 11.26 17.15
N GLY A 437 -4.23 12.26 16.51
CA GLY A 437 -3.60 13.46 15.97
C GLY A 437 -3.04 13.35 14.56
N GLY A 438 -3.03 12.17 13.93
CA GLY A 438 -2.49 11.97 12.60
C GLY A 438 -3.44 11.25 11.65
N ALA A 439 -3.28 11.52 10.34
CA ALA A 439 -4.06 10.85 9.31
C ALA A 439 -3.68 9.36 9.20
N ILE A 440 -4.69 8.49 9.30
CA ILE A 440 -4.52 7.04 9.18
C ILE A 440 -5.01 6.50 7.84
N SER A 441 -6.07 7.09 7.28
CA SER A 441 -6.63 6.74 5.98
C SER A 441 -7.06 7.99 5.23
N TRP A 442 -6.87 8.01 3.92
CA TRP A 442 -7.27 9.08 3.01
C TRP A 442 -7.45 8.59 1.59
N ALA A 443 -8.28 9.30 0.84
CA ALA A 443 -8.42 9.10 -0.59
C ALA A 443 -8.78 10.42 -1.30
N SER A 444 -8.29 10.53 -2.54
CA SER A 444 -8.73 11.50 -3.53
C SER A 444 -9.10 10.70 -4.78
N LYS A 445 -10.38 10.62 -5.13
CA LYS A 445 -10.83 9.73 -6.18
C LYS A 445 -11.91 10.36 -7.04
N LYS A 446 -11.71 10.30 -8.36
CA LYS A 446 -12.71 10.70 -9.34
C LYS A 446 -13.94 9.80 -9.24
N GLN A 447 -15.12 10.39 -9.16
CA GLN A 447 -16.39 9.68 -9.11
C GLN A 447 -16.68 8.96 -10.44
N THR A 448 -17.33 7.81 -10.38
CA THR A 448 -17.62 7.00 -11.57
C THR A 448 -18.78 7.54 -12.39
N SER A 449 -19.77 8.15 -11.73
CA SER A 449 -20.94 8.80 -12.32
C SER A 449 -20.83 10.32 -12.24
N ILE A 450 -21.60 11.02 -13.08
CA ILE A 450 -21.72 12.48 -13.05
C ILE A 450 -22.79 12.83 -12.02
N ALA A 451 -22.45 13.70 -11.08
CA ALA A 451 -23.39 14.27 -10.12
C ALA A 451 -24.13 15.44 -10.76
N LEU A 452 -25.44 15.52 -10.58
CA LEU A 452 -26.30 16.57 -11.13
C LEU A 452 -26.34 17.84 -10.28
N SER A 453 -25.83 17.77 -9.05
CA SER A 453 -25.72 18.90 -8.13
C SER A 453 -24.53 18.75 -7.18
N THR A 454 -24.14 19.84 -6.53
CA THR A 454 -23.12 19.80 -5.46
C THR A 454 -23.52 18.84 -4.34
N THR A 455 -24.78 18.93 -3.88
CA THR A 455 -25.34 18.03 -2.84
C THR A 455 -25.20 16.56 -3.20
N GLU A 456 -25.41 16.21 -4.47
CA GLU A 456 -25.26 14.84 -4.95
C GLU A 456 -23.79 14.42 -4.98
N ALA A 457 -22.88 15.28 -5.45
CA ALA A 457 -21.45 15.00 -5.42
C ALA A 457 -20.95 14.74 -4.00
N GLU A 458 -21.37 15.59 -3.05
CA GLU A 458 -21.06 15.44 -1.62
C GLU A 458 -21.61 14.13 -1.05
N TYR A 459 -22.86 13.81 -1.38
CA TYR A 459 -23.46 12.55 -0.95
C TYR A 459 -22.69 11.32 -1.43
N MET A 460 -22.22 11.34 -2.68
CA MET A 460 -21.37 10.28 -3.24
C MET A 460 -20.00 10.23 -2.55
N GLY A 461 -19.42 11.39 -2.18
CA GLY A 461 -18.21 11.49 -1.37
C GLY A 461 -18.39 10.85 0.00
N MET A 462 -19.46 11.19 0.72
CA MET A 462 -19.82 10.59 2.00
C MET A 462 -20.02 9.06 1.89
N THR A 463 -20.55 8.55 0.77
CA THR A 463 -20.69 7.10 0.55
C THR A 463 -19.34 6.38 0.54
N GLN A 464 -18.31 6.99 -0.05
CA GLN A 464 -16.97 6.42 -0.06
C GLN A 464 -16.36 6.44 1.35
N ALA A 465 -16.49 7.55 2.06
CA ALA A 465 -16.05 7.68 3.44
C ALA A 465 -16.76 6.67 4.38
N ALA A 466 -18.08 6.49 4.20
CA ALA A 466 -18.86 5.55 5.00
C ALA A 466 -18.37 4.09 4.86
N LYS A 467 -17.94 3.66 3.66
CA LYS A 467 -17.33 2.33 3.46
C LYS A 467 -16.03 2.19 4.23
N GLU A 468 -15.20 3.23 4.26
CA GLU A 468 -13.97 3.25 5.04
C GLU A 468 -14.24 3.22 6.54
N ILE A 469 -15.26 3.93 7.02
CA ILE A 469 -15.70 3.87 8.42
C ILE A 469 -16.04 2.44 8.81
N LEU A 470 -16.86 1.75 8.03
CA LEU A 470 -17.24 0.36 8.33
C LEU A 470 -16.04 -0.55 8.44
N TRP A 471 -15.07 -0.41 7.53
CA TRP A 471 -13.84 -1.16 7.55
C TRP A 471 -13.00 -0.85 8.81
N LEU A 472 -12.81 0.44 9.13
CA LEU A 472 -12.08 0.89 10.33
C LEU A 472 -12.76 0.42 11.62
N ARG A 473 -14.09 0.47 11.70
CA ARG A 473 -14.86 0.01 12.87
C ARG A 473 -14.58 -1.45 13.18
N VAL A 474 -14.69 -2.31 12.16
CA VAL A 474 -14.44 -3.75 12.35
C VAL A 474 -12.98 -4.01 12.71
N LEU A 475 -12.03 -3.31 12.05
CA LEU A 475 -10.61 -3.43 12.40
C LEU A 475 -10.34 -3.02 13.85
N LEU A 476 -10.90 -1.88 14.30
CA LEU A 476 -10.72 -1.40 15.68
C LEU A 476 -11.37 -2.34 16.72
N ASP A 477 -12.51 -2.94 16.38
CA ASP A 477 -13.16 -3.97 17.21
C ASP A 477 -12.27 -5.21 17.34
N GLU A 478 -11.81 -5.75 16.21
CA GLU A 478 -10.92 -6.92 16.16
C GLU A 478 -9.64 -6.73 16.98
N ILE A 479 -9.04 -5.55 16.94
CA ILE A 479 -7.80 -5.27 17.72
C ILE A 479 -8.07 -4.86 19.18
N GLY A 480 -9.34 -4.87 19.61
CA GLY A 480 -9.74 -4.55 20.99
C GLY A 480 -9.70 -3.06 21.33
N ALA A 481 -9.76 -2.18 20.32
CA ALA A 481 -9.75 -0.73 20.48
C ALA A 481 -11.17 -0.11 20.45
N LEU A 482 -12.13 -0.75 21.10
CA LEU A 482 -13.57 -0.41 21.09
C LEU A 482 -13.87 1.06 21.42
N ARG A 483 -13.08 1.68 22.32
CA ARG A 483 -13.22 3.10 22.69
C ARG A 483 -13.06 4.07 21.50
N LEU A 484 -12.40 3.63 20.43
CA LEU A 484 -12.15 4.43 19.22
C LEU A 484 -13.23 4.24 18.15
N VAL A 485 -14.11 3.26 18.31
CA VAL A 485 -15.16 2.96 17.32
C VAL A 485 -16.16 4.10 17.20
N ALA A 486 -16.63 4.67 18.30
CA ALA A 486 -17.56 5.79 18.26
C ALA A 486 -16.94 7.07 17.65
N PRO A 487 -15.73 7.53 18.09
CA PRO A 487 -15.08 8.68 17.48
C PRO A 487 -14.82 8.52 15.98
N ILE A 488 -14.31 7.35 15.53
CA ILE A 488 -14.02 7.11 14.11
C ILE A 488 -15.29 7.04 13.25
N SER A 489 -16.45 6.77 13.87
CA SER A 489 -17.75 6.72 13.20
C SER A 489 -18.36 8.10 12.94
N THR A 490 -17.78 9.16 13.47
CA THR A 490 -18.19 10.53 13.19
C THR A 490 -17.60 10.98 11.86
N LEU A 491 -18.48 11.36 10.93
CA LEU A 491 -18.13 11.89 9.62
C LEU A 491 -18.56 13.35 9.51
N ASN A 492 -17.58 14.22 9.39
CA ASN A 492 -17.75 15.65 9.18
C ASN A 492 -17.94 15.93 7.69
N ALA A 493 -19.00 16.66 7.34
CA ALA A 493 -19.29 17.14 6.00
C ALA A 493 -19.74 18.59 6.06
N ASP A 494 -19.49 19.40 5.02
CA ASP A 494 -19.84 20.81 5.01
C ASP A 494 -21.16 21.13 4.28
N ASN A 495 -21.77 20.12 3.63
CA ASN A 495 -23.00 20.28 2.87
C ASN A 495 -24.24 19.91 3.70
N GLN A 496 -24.97 20.91 4.20
CA GLN A 496 -26.20 20.70 4.97
C GLN A 496 -27.25 19.90 4.20
N GLY A 497 -27.38 20.14 2.88
CA GLY A 497 -28.33 19.43 2.03
C GLY A 497 -28.03 17.94 1.96
N ALA A 498 -26.76 17.56 1.82
CA ALA A 498 -26.34 16.16 1.80
C ALA A 498 -26.58 15.47 3.16
N ILE A 499 -26.30 16.15 4.27
CA ILE A 499 -26.56 15.64 5.62
C ILE A 499 -28.08 15.47 5.84
N ALA A 500 -28.89 16.47 5.45
CA ALA A 500 -30.36 16.41 5.57
C ALA A 500 -30.94 15.24 4.77
N LEU A 501 -30.46 15.01 3.55
CA LEU A 501 -30.85 13.89 2.71
C LEU A 501 -30.49 12.53 3.35
N ALA A 502 -29.36 12.44 4.05
CA ALA A 502 -28.96 11.22 4.73
C ALA A 502 -29.83 10.92 5.97
N ARG A 503 -30.36 11.96 6.63
CA ARG A 503 -31.18 11.85 7.84
C ARG A 503 -32.68 11.68 7.57
N ASN A 504 -33.20 12.22 6.46
CA ASN A 504 -34.63 12.33 6.22
C ASN A 504 -35.12 11.40 5.10
N PRO A 505 -36.12 10.51 5.33
CA PRO A 505 -36.61 9.53 4.35
C PRO A 505 -37.49 10.12 3.22
N GLU A 506 -37.99 11.36 3.33
CA GLU A 506 -39.03 11.88 2.43
C GLU A 506 -38.55 12.49 1.11
N TYR A 507 -37.23 12.62 0.87
CA TYR A 507 -36.68 13.31 -0.32
C TYR A 507 -36.37 12.39 -1.51
N HIS A 508 -37.30 11.53 -1.95
CA HIS A 508 -37.05 10.49 -2.97
C HIS A 508 -37.09 10.93 -4.44
N ALA A 509 -37.66 12.09 -4.77
CA ALA A 509 -38.04 12.37 -6.17
C ALA A 509 -36.89 12.69 -7.13
N ARG A 510 -35.71 13.13 -6.65
CA ARG A 510 -34.61 13.65 -7.50
C ARG A 510 -33.37 12.76 -7.59
N THR A 511 -33.35 11.59 -6.97
CA THR A 511 -32.10 10.82 -6.72
C THR A 511 -32.14 9.35 -7.14
N LYS A 512 -33.11 8.99 -8.02
CA LYS A 512 -33.30 7.60 -8.47
C LYS A 512 -32.07 6.94 -9.08
N HIS A 513 -31.18 7.69 -9.71
CA HIS A 513 -29.96 7.16 -10.37
C HIS A 513 -28.81 6.83 -9.41
N ILE A 514 -28.87 7.26 -8.13
CA ILE A 514 -27.93 6.91 -7.07
C ILE A 514 -28.62 6.22 -5.88
N ASP A 515 -29.77 5.63 -6.12
CA ASP A 515 -30.68 5.07 -5.12
C ASP A 515 -29.97 4.10 -4.15
N ILE A 516 -29.15 3.19 -4.66
CA ILE A 516 -28.35 2.23 -3.86
C ILE A 516 -27.43 2.97 -2.87
N GLN A 517 -26.78 4.05 -3.27
CA GLN A 517 -25.91 4.84 -2.39
C GLN A 517 -26.71 5.57 -1.33
N TYR A 518 -27.90 6.03 -1.68
CA TYR A 518 -28.85 6.68 -0.76
C TYR A 518 -29.29 5.73 0.34
N HIS A 519 -29.76 4.55 -0.02
CA HIS A 519 -30.17 3.53 0.93
C HIS A 519 -29.02 3.09 1.84
N PHE A 520 -27.81 3.00 1.29
CA PHE A 520 -26.64 2.60 2.06
C PHE A 520 -26.31 3.59 3.20
N ILE A 521 -26.09 4.88 2.91
CA ILE A 521 -25.76 5.86 3.95
C ILE A 521 -26.89 6.00 4.95
N ARG A 522 -28.14 6.12 4.47
CA ARG A 522 -29.31 6.26 5.34
C ARG A 522 -29.43 5.10 6.31
N ASN A 523 -29.26 3.87 5.84
CA ASN A 523 -29.28 2.70 6.71
C ASN A 523 -28.21 2.81 7.80
N LEU A 524 -27.00 3.24 7.47
CA LEU A 524 -25.92 3.40 8.43
C LEU A 524 -26.22 4.50 9.47
N VAL A 525 -26.83 5.60 9.05
CA VAL A 525 -27.26 6.67 9.97
C VAL A 525 -28.41 6.20 10.86
N THR A 526 -29.45 5.57 10.29
CA THR A 526 -30.63 5.09 11.02
C THR A 526 -30.25 4.01 12.04
N THR A 527 -29.27 3.15 11.70
CA THR A 527 -28.78 2.10 12.60
C THR A 527 -27.67 2.57 13.54
N ASN A 528 -27.41 3.88 13.62
CA ASN A 528 -26.36 4.49 14.43
C ASN A 528 -24.95 3.92 14.19
N GLN A 529 -24.68 3.45 12.99
CA GLN A 529 -23.35 2.96 12.62
C GLN A 529 -22.42 4.12 12.22
N ILE A 530 -22.95 5.22 11.70
CA ILE A 530 -22.24 6.46 11.44
C ILE A 530 -23.01 7.66 12.01
N HIS A 531 -22.26 8.69 12.43
CA HIS A 531 -22.79 9.97 12.87
C HIS A 531 -22.31 11.04 11.89
N LEU A 532 -23.25 11.82 11.35
CA LEU A 532 -22.93 12.91 10.44
C LEU A 532 -22.92 14.22 11.22
N GLU A 533 -21.86 14.99 11.11
CA GLU A 533 -21.73 16.31 11.73
C GLU A 533 -21.46 17.37 10.67
N LEU A 534 -22.06 18.56 10.88
CA LEU A 534 -21.78 19.70 10.01
C LEU A 534 -20.46 20.34 10.43
N CYS A 535 -19.54 20.43 9.48
CA CYS A 535 -18.26 21.10 9.63
C CYS A 535 -18.27 22.42 8.86
N PRO A 536 -17.81 23.53 9.43
CA PRO A 536 -17.60 24.75 8.64
C PRO A 536 -16.61 24.51 7.49
N SER A 537 -16.89 25.06 6.30
CA SER A 537 -16.01 24.86 5.12
C SER A 537 -14.57 25.35 5.36
N THR A 538 -14.37 26.34 6.25
CA THR A 538 -13.02 26.78 6.64
C THR A 538 -12.22 25.71 7.38
N ASP A 539 -12.89 24.75 8.00
CA ASP A 539 -12.30 23.70 8.84
C ASP A 539 -12.39 22.31 8.19
N MET A 540 -12.94 22.26 6.95
CA MET A 540 -13.09 21.03 6.18
C MET A 540 -11.72 20.51 5.71
N ILE A 541 -11.11 19.61 6.50
CA ILE A 541 -9.78 19.04 6.20
C ILE A 541 -9.79 18.29 4.86
N ALA A 542 -10.92 17.66 4.48
CA ALA A 542 -11.03 16.91 3.25
C ALA A 542 -10.93 17.76 1.97
N ASP A 543 -11.02 19.09 2.05
CA ASP A 543 -10.80 20.02 0.94
C ASP A 543 -9.44 19.76 0.23
N ILE A 544 -8.40 19.44 0.97
CA ILE A 544 -7.07 19.14 0.42
C ILE A 544 -7.05 17.87 -0.44
N MET A 545 -8.09 17.02 -0.32
CA MET A 545 -8.26 15.79 -1.09
C MET A 545 -9.04 16.01 -2.40
N THR A 546 -9.74 17.13 -2.56
CA THR A 546 -10.69 17.34 -3.66
C THR A 546 -10.34 18.52 -4.56
N LYS A 547 -9.52 19.45 -4.08
CA LYS A 547 -9.17 20.66 -4.84
C LYS A 547 -7.74 21.15 -4.57
N ALA A 548 -7.18 21.89 -5.52
CA ALA A 548 -5.91 22.59 -5.33
C ALA A 548 -6.16 23.84 -4.47
N LEU A 549 -5.52 23.89 -3.31
CA LEU A 549 -5.76 24.96 -2.33
C LEU A 549 -4.70 26.06 -2.39
N PRO A 550 -5.06 27.31 -2.10
CA PRO A 550 -4.11 28.37 -1.79
C PRO A 550 -3.19 27.98 -0.62
N ARG A 551 -1.99 28.57 -0.57
CA ARG A 551 -0.96 28.23 0.43
C ARG A 551 -1.49 28.16 1.86
N VAL A 552 -2.22 29.19 2.29
CA VAL A 552 -2.70 29.31 3.68
C VAL A 552 -3.61 28.13 4.06
N SER A 553 -4.63 27.84 3.25
CA SER A 553 -5.56 26.73 3.49
C SER A 553 -4.84 25.38 3.36
N HIS A 554 -3.96 25.23 2.36
CA HIS A 554 -3.18 24.00 2.18
C HIS A 554 -2.31 23.70 3.42
N VAL A 555 -1.61 24.68 3.98
CA VAL A 555 -0.79 24.52 5.18
C VAL A 555 -1.65 24.18 6.38
N LYS A 556 -2.78 24.90 6.59
CA LYS A 556 -3.74 24.64 7.67
C LYS A 556 -4.22 23.18 7.65
N HIS A 557 -4.73 22.71 6.52
CA HIS A 557 -5.27 21.35 6.42
C HIS A 557 -4.19 20.27 6.48
N ARG A 558 -3.00 20.53 5.93
CA ARG A 558 -1.85 19.65 6.06
C ARG A 558 -1.44 19.44 7.53
N GLU A 559 -1.35 20.52 8.30
CA GLU A 559 -1.02 20.46 9.73
C GLU A 559 -2.14 19.79 10.54
N ALA A 560 -3.41 20.06 10.19
CA ALA A 560 -4.56 19.39 10.78
C ALA A 560 -4.56 17.86 10.55
N MET A 561 -3.94 17.37 9.48
CA MET A 561 -3.72 15.94 9.25
C MET A 561 -2.54 15.36 10.05
N GLY A 562 -1.89 16.14 10.90
CA GLY A 562 -0.71 15.72 11.66
C GLY A 562 0.58 15.68 10.85
N LEU A 563 0.62 16.32 9.67
CA LEU A 563 1.83 16.38 8.84
C LEU A 563 2.63 17.64 9.16
N THR A 564 3.72 17.48 9.88
CA THR A 564 4.55 18.58 10.38
C THR A 564 6.02 18.44 9.98
N SER A 565 6.76 19.55 9.94
CA SER A 565 8.22 19.54 9.86
C SER A 565 8.78 19.22 11.26
N GLY A 566 9.33 18.04 11.46
CA GLY A 566 9.79 17.54 12.77
C GLY A 566 10.59 18.57 13.59
N TYR A 567 10.26 18.65 14.90
CA TYR A 567 10.85 19.48 15.95
C TYR A 567 10.52 20.99 15.93
N GLY A 568 9.38 21.31 16.56
CA GLY A 568 9.07 22.66 17.04
C GLY A 568 8.41 23.60 16.01
N PRO A 569 7.70 24.63 16.47
CA PRO A 569 7.18 25.66 15.58
C PRO A 569 8.35 26.29 14.82
N LEU A 570 8.22 26.37 13.49
CA LEU A 570 9.12 27.16 12.67
C LEU A 570 9.17 28.57 13.26
N ARG A 571 10.32 29.01 13.77
CA ARG A 571 10.55 30.42 14.01
C ARG A 571 10.31 31.13 12.68
N GLU A 572 9.28 31.94 12.63
CA GLU A 572 9.07 32.93 11.57
C GLU A 572 10.34 33.78 11.50
N GLY A 573 11.11 33.66 10.45
CA GLY A 573 12.27 34.49 10.25
C GLY A 573 13.38 33.82 9.47
N ALA A 574 13.14 33.57 8.21
CA ALA A 574 14.15 33.61 7.15
C ALA A 574 13.41 33.74 5.81
N CYS A 575 13.26 34.96 5.36
CA CYS A 575 12.91 35.30 3.97
C CYS A 575 13.98 34.86 3.00
#